data_11288d142b1bd559f28b59494cf892ec
#
_entry.id   11288d142b1bd559f28b59494cf892ec
#
_cell.length_a   1.000
_cell.length_b   1.000
_cell.length_c   1.000
_cell.angle_alpha   90.00
_cell.angle_beta   90.00
_cell.angle_gamma   90.00
#
_symmetry.space_group_name_H-M   'P 1'
#
loop_
_entity.id
_entity.type
_entity.pdbx_description
1 polymer ?
#
loop_
_entity_poly.entity_id
_entity_poly.type
_entity_poly.pdbx_seq_one_letter_code
_entity_poly.pdbx_strand_id
1 'polypeptide(L)'
;MKTVRFLIPALAACLAIFVACGDKDNDSDYRDAWVGTYEGYYNFHYSSGSDHQFDTVYTDETMSVAKLGNEGLVIDYIGQSFPVDCTSEGTFFSTSDNPHSEWEGSIQGDSLYFDYHDVSQGHSTTRHFKGKKTK
;
A
#
# COMPACT_ATOMS: atom_id res chain seq x y z
N MET A 1 55.10 19.60 64.20
CA MET A 1 55.01 19.67 62.72
C MET A 1 53.88 18.85 62.29
N LYS A 2 52.77 19.48 61.89
CA LYS A 2 51.50 18.81 61.54
C LYS A 2 51.34 18.79 60.02
N THR A 3 51.42 17.59 59.41
CA THR A 3 51.22 17.39 58.00
C THR A 3 49.74 17.38 57.73
N VAL A 4 49.27 18.43 57.04
CA VAL A 4 47.87 18.49 56.53
C VAL A 4 47.81 17.67 55.27
N ARG A 5 47.10 16.56 55.34
CA ARG A 5 46.74 15.75 54.13
C ARG A 5 45.53 16.40 53.50
N PHE A 6 45.74 17.01 52.37
CA PHE A 6 44.63 17.39 51.47
C PHE A 6 44.01 16.14 50.86
N LEU A 7 42.85 15.82 51.34
CA LEU A 7 41.98 14.91 50.68
C LEU A 7 41.31 15.69 49.54
N ILE A 8 41.76 15.44 48.35
CA ILE A 8 41.05 15.85 47.13
C ILE A 8 39.87 14.94 46.99
N PRO A 9 38.65 15.40 47.13
CA PRO A 9 37.50 14.59 46.70
C PRO A 9 37.55 14.51 45.18
N ALA A 10 37.83 13.33 44.69
CA ALA A 10 37.62 13.00 43.30
C ALA A 10 36.12 13.19 43.01
N LEU A 11 35.80 14.38 42.53
CA LEU A 11 34.52 14.70 41.97
C LEU A 11 34.44 13.86 40.70
N ALA A 12 34.00 12.61 40.85
CA ALA A 12 33.58 11.79 39.73
C ALA A 12 32.41 12.50 39.09
N ALA A 13 32.74 13.36 38.14
CA ALA A 13 31.77 13.86 37.20
C ALA A 13 31.24 12.65 36.46
N CYS A 14 30.14 12.06 36.98
CA CYS A 14 29.26 11.24 36.18
C CYS A 14 28.74 12.17 35.09
N LEU A 15 29.47 12.28 34.00
CA LEU A 15 28.89 12.63 32.72
C LEU A 15 27.88 11.51 32.46
N ALA A 16 26.68 11.72 32.94
CA ALA A 16 25.52 11.05 32.37
C ALA A 16 25.52 11.50 30.92
N ILE A 17 26.16 10.69 30.10
CA ILE A 17 25.89 10.66 28.68
C ILE A 17 24.42 10.27 28.60
N PHE A 18 23.54 11.26 28.60
CA PHE A 18 22.23 11.10 28.00
C PHE A 18 22.51 10.78 26.55
N VAL A 19 22.77 9.51 26.27
CA VAL A 19 22.40 8.95 25.00
C VAL A 19 20.91 9.19 24.97
N ALA A 20 20.52 10.34 24.44
CA ALA A 20 19.20 10.45 23.85
C ALA A 20 19.17 9.35 22.81
N CYS A 21 18.70 8.18 23.22
CA CYS A 21 17.96 7.35 22.33
C CYS A 21 16.84 8.26 21.85
N GLY A 22 17.11 9.03 20.80
CA GLY A 22 16.06 9.45 19.94
C GLY A 22 15.44 8.12 19.53
N ASP A 23 14.31 7.80 20.12
CA ASP A 23 13.35 6.96 19.47
C ASP A 23 13.20 7.61 18.09
N LYS A 24 13.98 7.13 17.15
CA LYS A 24 13.52 7.13 15.78
C LYS A 24 12.30 6.25 15.89
N ASP A 25 11.18 6.92 16.11
CA ASP A 25 9.91 6.36 15.71
C ASP A 25 10.18 5.89 14.31
N ASN A 26 10.47 4.60 14.20
CA ASN A 26 10.48 3.87 12.97
C ASN A 26 9.00 3.72 12.60
N ASP A 27 8.32 4.85 12.40
CA ASP A 27 7.12 4.94 11.63
C ASP A 27 7.52 4.65 10.17
N SER A 28 7.97 3.41 9.97
CA SER A 28 8.08 2.90 8.63
C SER A 28 6.67 2.94 8.08
N ASP A 29 6.45 3.81 7.13
CA ASP A 29 5.17 3.90 6.45
C ASP A 29 4.79 2.51 5.95
N TYR A 30 3.74 1.93 6.54
CA TYR A 30 3.28 0.57 6.23
C TYR A 30 3.09 0.35 4.72
N ARG A 31 2.84 1.41 3.97
CA ARG A 31 2.69 1.38 2.50
C ARG A 31 3.98 1.03 1.77
N ASP A 32 5.16 1.22 2.41
CA ASP A 32 6.44 0.85 1.80
C ASP A 32 6.53 -0.64 1.48
N ALA A 33 5.86 -1.47 2.27
CA ALA A 33 5.77 -2.89 2.02
C ALA A 33 4.93 -3.22 0.75
N TRP A 34 4.03 -2.33 0.36
CA TRP A 34 3.06 -2.58 -0.71
C TRP A 34 3.43 -1.94 -2.05
N VAL A 35 4.27 -0.91 -2.03
CA VAL A 35 4.74 -0.25 -3.26
C VAL A 35 5.54 -1.22 -4.11
N GLY A 36 5.24 -1.28 -5.40
CA GLY A 36 5.96 -2.12 -6.34
C GLY A 36 5.10 -2.61 -7.50
N THR A 37 5.63 -3.54 -8.23
CA THR A 37 4.97 -4.18 -9.37
C THR A 37 4.48 -5.56 -8.98
N TYR A 38 3.27 -5.89 -9.42
CA TYR A 38 2.62 -7.17 -9.19
C TYR A 38 2.33 -7.82 -10.53
N GLU A 39 2.79 -9.05 -10.72
CA GLU A 39 2.52 -9.85 -11.91
C GLU A 39 1.50 -10.94 -11.59
N GLY A 40 0.55 -11.14 -12.49
CA GLY A 40 -0.51 -12.09 -12.25
C GLY A 40 -1.43 -12.28 -13.45
N TYR A 41 -2.69 -12.51 -13.14
CA TYR A 41 -3.73 -12.64 -14.13
C TYR A 41 -4.95 -11.84 -13.72
N TYR A 42 -5.80 -11.48 -14.69
CA TYR A 42 -7.12 -10.99 -14.40
C TYR A 42 -8.20 -11.72 -15.19
N ASN A 43 -9.33 -11.91 -14.53
CA ASN A 43 -10.56 -12.36 -15.16
C ASN A 43 -11.32 -11.12 -15.61
N PHE A 44 -11.71 -11.10 -16.86
CA PHE A 44 -12.51 -10.05 -17.45
C PHE A 44 -13.89 -10.60 -17.75
N HIS A 45 -14.91 -9.95 -17.22
CA HIS A 45 -16.31 -10.22 -17.53
C HIS A 45 -16.95 -8.97 -18.11
N TYR A 46 -17.61 -9.11 -19.25
CA TYR A 46 -18.38 -8.06 -19.88
C TYR A 46 -19.80 -8.54 -20.12
N SER A 47 -20.78 -7.69 -19.85
CA SER A 47 -22.20 -7.96 -20.11
C SER A 47 -22.87 -6.74 -20.71
N SER A 48 -23.60 -6.91 -21.79
CA SER A 48 -24.41 -5.89 -22.44
C SER A 48 -25.78 -6.46 -22.79
N GLY A 49 -26.78 -6.15 -21.97
CA GLY A 49 -28.11 -6.75 -22.09
C GLY A 49 -28.11 -8.27 -21.82
N SER A 50 -29.12 -8.96 -22.29
CA SER A 50 -29.29 -10.39 -22.05
C SER A 50 -28.45 -11.30 -22.99
N ASP A 51 -27.98 -10.78 -24.11
CA ASP A 51 -27.53 -11.60 -25.24
C ASP A 51 -26.02 -11.48 -25.54
N HIS A 52 -25.32 -10.55 -24.89
CA HIS A 52 -23.89 -10.32 -25.11
C HIS A 52 -23.15 -10.42 -23.79
N GLN A 53 -22.63 -11.61 -23.52
CA GLN A 53 -21.73 -11.87 -22.40
C GLN A 53 -20.39 -12.38 -22.93
N PHE A 54 -19.32 -11.93 -22.32
CA PHE A 54 -17.97 -12.32 -22.71
C PHE A 54 -17.12 -12.48 -21.45
N ASP A 55 -16.48 -13.63 -21.34
CA ASP A 55 -15.55 -13.96 -20.26
C ASP A 55 -14.18 -14.28 -20.85
N THR A 56 -13.13 -13.71 -20.29
CA THR A 56 -11.75 -13.99 -20.70
C THR A 56 -10.81 -13.91 -19.51
N VAL A 57 -9.80 -14.75 -19.53
CA VAL A 57 -8.67 -14.70 -18.59
C VAL A 57 -7.45 -14.19 -19.35
N TYR A 58 -6.87 -13.12 -18.84
CA TYR A 58 -5.60 -12.60 -19.31
C TYR A 58 -4.50 -12.99 -18.33
N THR A 59 -3.43 -13.57 -18.84
CA THR A 59 -2.26 -13.96 -18.04
C THR A 59 -1.10 -13.02 -18.31
N ASP A 60 -0.09 -13.07 -17.42
CA ASP A 60 1.13 -12.25 -17.53
C ASP A 60 0.85 -10.74 -17.49
N GLU A 61 -0.20 -10.38 -16.78
CA GLU A 61 -0.63 -9.01 -16.59
C GLU A 61 0.10 -8.37 -15.41
N THR A 62 0.28 -7.07 -15.52
CA THR A 62 1.07 -6.30 -14.55
C THR A 62 0.26 -5.13 -13.99
N MET A 63 0.25 -5.00 -12.67
CA MET A 63 -0.21 -3.80 -11.98
C MET A 63 0.95 -3.14 -11.23
N SER A 64 0.99 -1.82 -11.17
CA SER A 64 1.90 -1.12 -10.30
C SER A 64 1.17 -0.40 -9.17
N VAL A 65 1.79 -0.39 -8.01
CA VAL A 65 1.30 0.29 -6.81
C VAL A 65 2.33 1.31 -6.37
N ALA A 66 1.90 2.56 -6.19
CA ALA A 66 2.72 3.64 -5.68
C ALA A 66 2.00 4.40 -4.56
N LYS A 67 2.76 5.15 -3.76
CA LYS A 67 2.16 6.02 -2.73
C LYS A 67 1.47 7.22 -3.38
N LEU A 68 0.34 7.61 -2.83
CA LEU A 68 -0.39 8.82 -3.18
C LEU A 68 -0.59 9.67 -1.92
N GLY A 69 0.05 10.83 -1.88
CA GLY A 69 -0.03 11.71 -0.71
C GLY A 69 0.43 11.05 0.58
N ASN A 70 -0.20 11.42 1.69
CA ASN A 70 0.20 10.97 3.02
C ASN A 70 -0.44 9.64 3.46
N GLU A 71 -1.58 9.26 2.89
CA GLU A 71 -2.37 8.13 3.37
C GLU A 71 -2.83 7.17 2.26
N GLY A 72 -2.85 7.63 1.00
CA GLY A 72 -3.36 6.86 -0.12
C GLY A 72 -2.31 6.04 -0.87
N LEU A 73 -2.82 5.22 -1.77
CA LEU A 73 -2.07 4.55 -2.83
C LEU A 73 -2.68 4.91 -4.19
N VAL A 74 -1.91 4.75 -5.24
CA VAL A 74 -2.41 4.70 -6.60
C VAL A 74 -2.06 3.36 -7.20
N ILE A 75 -3.06 2.73 -7.82
CA ILE A 75 -2.91 1.46 -8.53
C ILE A 75 -3.01 1.76 -10.01
N ASP A 76 -1.94 1.53 -10.75
CA ASP A 76 -1.92 1.75 -12.20
C ASP A 76 -2.07 0.41 -12.94
N TYR A 77 -3.05 0.37 -13.83
CA TYR A 77 -3.36 -0.81 -14.61
C TYR A 77 -3.90 -0.43 -16.00
N ILE A 78 -3.31 -0.98 -17.05
CA ILE A 78 -3.70 -0.78 -18.47
C ILE A 78 -3.90 0.72 -18.81
N GLY A 79 -2.95 1.57 -18.37
CA GLY A 79 -3.00 3.00 -18.64
C GLY A 79 -4.07 3.78 -17.87
N GLN A 80 -4.70 3.17 -16.89
CA GLN A 80 -5.62 3.81 -15.95
C GLN A 80 -5.00 3.84 -14.55
N SER A 81 -5.25 4.92 -13.83
CA SER A 81 -4.79 5.12 -12.46
C SER A 81 -5.99 5.13 -11.52
N PHE A 82 -5.95 4.29 -10.50
CA PHE A 82 -6.99 4.12 -9.49
C PHE A 82 -6.45 4.63 -8.15
N PRO A 83 -6.79 5.86 -7.75
CA PRO A 83 -6.46 6.34 -6.41
C PRO A 83 -7.33 5.61 -5.39
N VAL A 84 -6.71 5.15 -4.31
CA VAL A 84 -7.38 4.44 -3.24
C VAL A 84 -6.89 4.92 -1.88
N ASP A 85 -7.82 5.01 -0.94
CA ASP A 85 -7.50 5.15 0.47
C ASP A 85 -7.33 3.76 1.06
N CYS A 86 -6.20 3.48 1.67
CA CYS A 86 -5.91 2.16 2.20
C CYS A 86 -5.82 2.17 3.72
N THR A 87 -6.31 1.11 4.34
CA THR A 87 -6.15 0.88 5.77
C THR A 87 -4.77 0.28 6.07
N SER A 88 -4.30 0.37 7.31
CA SER A 88 -3.07 -0.29 7.75
C SER A 88 -3.11 -1.83 7.60
N GLU A 89 -4.28 -2.40 7.40
CA GLU A 89 -4.50 -3.83 7.14
C GLU A 89 -4.35 -4.19 5.65
N GLY A 90 -4.15 -3.20 4.80
CA GLY A 90 -3.96 -3.39 3.36
C GLY A 90 -5.25 -3.54 2.57
N THR A 91 -6.40 -3.17 3.13
CA THR A 91 -7.67 -3.13 2.40
C THR A 91 -7.94 -1.74 1.86
N PHE A 92 -8.58 -1.67 0.71
CA PHE A 92 -8.97 -0.41 0.09
C PHE A 92 -10.30 -0.54 -0.66
N PHE A 93 -10.98 0.58 -0.76
CA PHE A 93 -12.23 0.71 -1.50
C PHE A 93 -12.36 2.13 -2.03
N SER A 94 -12.90 2.29 -3.23
CA SER A 94 -13.25 3.59 -3.77
C SER A 94 -14.39 3.49 -4.79
N THR A 95 -15.05 4.62 -5.04
CA THR A 95 -16.14 4.71 -6.01
C THR A 95 -16.03 5.97 -6.85
N SER A 96 -16.63 5.94 -8.04
CA SER A 96 -16.85 7.10 -8.88
C SER A 96 -18.28 7.08 -9.42
N ASP A 97 -18.97 8.20 -9.36
CA ASP A 97 -20.37 8.30 -9.78
C ASP A 97 -20.56 8.57 -11.29
N ASN A 98 -19.48 8.87 -12.02
CA ASN A 98 -19.62 9.22 -13.43
C ASN A 98 -18.37 8.82 -14.28
N PRO A 99 -18.40 7.69 -14.98
CA PRO A 99 -19.39 6.60 -14.92
C PRO A 99 -19.44 5.96 -13.53
N HIS A 100 -20.52 5.24 -13.24
CA HIS A 100 -20.59 4.52 -11.96
C HIS A 100 -19.58 3.39 -11.95
N SER A 101 -18.50 3.59 -11.22
CA SER A 101 -17.40 2.63 -11.11
C SER A 101 -17.04 2.42 -9.65
N GLU A 102 -16.78 1.19 -9.30
CA GLU A 102 -16.33 0.78 -7.98
C GLU A 102 -15.04 -0.01 -8.13
N TRP A 103 -14.11 0.21 -7.22
CA TRP A 103 -12.92 -0.64 -7.11
C TRP A 103 -12.57 -0.86 -5.66
N GLU A 104 -12.24 -2.10 -5.39
CA GLU A 104 -11.87 -2.56 -4.07
C GLU A 104 -10.74 -3.58 -4.15
N GLY A 105 -10.13 -3.87 -3.02
CA GLY A 105 -9.11 -4.90 -2.97
C GLY A 105 -8.35 -4.96 -1.69
N SER A 106 -7.28 -5.73 -1.75
CA SER A 106 -6.37 -5.87 -0.61
C SER A 106 -4.95 -6.23 -1.05
N ILE A 107 -3.99 -5.80 -0.26
CA ILE A 107 -2.59 -6.21 -0.37
C ILE A 107 -2.23 -6.97 0.90
N GLN A 108 -1.88 -8.24 0.76
CA GLN A 108 -1.53 -9.12 1.87
C GLN A 108 -0.16 -9.76 1.61
N GLY A 109 0.84 -9.33 2.37
CA GLY A 109 2.22 -9.71 2.12
C GLY A 109 2.69 -9.30 0.72
N ASP A 110 2.98 -10.28 -0.13
CA ASP A 110 3.41 -10.09 -1.51
C ASP A 110 2.27 -10.22 -2.54
N SER A 111 1.02 -10.34 -2.09
CA SER A 111 -0.12 -10.62 -2.96
C SER A 111 -1.06 -9.41 -3.04
N LEU A 112 -1.45 -9.05 -4.27
CA LEU A 112 -2.42 -8.01 -4.57
C LEU A 112 -3.69 -8.67 -5.15
N TYR A 113 -4.84 -8.31 -4.58
CA TYR A 113 -6.17 -8.58 -5.09
C TYR A 113 -6.82 -7.25 -5.42
N PHE A 114 -7.34 -7.10 -6.63
CA PHE A 114 -7.96 -5.87 -7.09
C PHE A 114 -9.19 -6.20 -7.94
N ASP A 115 -10.32 -5.69 -7.52
CA ASP A 115 -11.59 -5.82 -8.19
C ASP A 115 -12.06 -4.46 -8.70
N TYR A 116 -12.43 -4.41 -9.96
CA TYR A 116 -12.98 -3.24 -10.62
C TYR A 116 -14.32 -3.60 -11.25
N HIS A 117 -15.32 -2.81 -10.94
CA HIS A 117 -16.65 -2.92 -11.52
C HIS A 117 -17.08 -1.58 -12.09
N ASP A 118 -17.55 -1.60 -13.33
CA ASP A 118 -18.04 -0.42 -14.04
C ASP A 118 -19.40 -0.71 -14.67
N VAL A 119 -20.33 0.22 -14.48
CA VAL A 119 -21.65 0.16 -15.09
C VAL A 119 -21.89 1.45 -15.85
N SER A 120 -21.92 1.39 -17.15
CA SER A 120 -22.20 2.53 -18.01
C SER A 120 -23.09 2.18 -19.18
N GLN A 121 -24.08 3.03 -19.46
CA GLN A 121 -24.94 2.94 -20.66
C GLN A 121 -25.52 1.53 -20.99
N GLY A 122 -25.89 0.78 -19.95
CA GLY A 122 -26.43 -0.58 -20.12
C GLY A 122 -25.39 -1.68 -20.32
N HIS A 123 -24.12 -1.36 -20.10
CA HIS A 123 -23.02 -2.31 -20.07
C HIS A 123 -22.51 -2.48 -18.64
N SER A 124 -22.04 -3.66 -18.33
CA SER A 124 -21.32 -3.95 -17.09
C SER A 124 -19.98 -4.59 -17.41
N THR A 125 -18.95 -4.10 -16.79
CA THR A 125 -17.60 -4.65 -16.89
C THR A 125 -17.09 -4.98 -15.51
N THR A 126 -16.59 -6.19 -15.32
CA THR A 126 -15.93 -6.59 -14.08
C THR A 126 -14.55 -7.14 -14.40
N ARG A 127 -13.57 -6.75 -13.61
CA ARG A 127 -12.19 -7.23 -13.71
C ARG A 127 -11.70 -7.64 -12.32
N HIS A 128 -11.26 -8.87 -12.21
CA HIS A 128 -10.69 -9.43 -10.98
C HIS A 128 -9.23 -9.75 -11.21
N PHE A 129 -8.34 -8.95 -10.67
CA PHE A 129 -6.90 -9.19 -10.73
C PHE A 129 -6.42 -9.91 -9.48
N LYS A 130 -5.50 -10.84 -9.70
CA LYS A 130 -4.74 -11.49 -8.64
C LYS A 130 -3.29 -11.63 -9.08
N GLY A 131 -2.40 -10.99 -8.35
CA GLY A 131 -0.97 -10.98 -8.65
C GLY A 131 -0.09 -11.09 -7.44
N LYS A 132 1.19 -11.35 -7.72
CA LYS A 132 2.25 -11.36 -6.73
C LYS A 132 3.29 -10.29 -7.04
N LYS A 133 3.83 -9.70 -5.98
CA LYS A 133 4.88 -8.69 -6.08
C LYS A 133 6.11 -9.29 -6.74
N THR A 134 6.62 -8.63 -7.76
CA THR A 134 7.89 -8.96 -8.37
C THR A 134 9.03 -8.42 -7.52
N LYS A 135 10.11 -9.15 -7.48
CA LYS A 135 11.29 -8.78 -6.68
C LYS A 135 12.07 -7.64 -7.33
#